data_76cdf26d0c8277cf2d8b488a11be29fd
#
_entry.id   76cdf26d0c8277cf2d8b488a11be29fd
#
_cell.length_a   1.000
_cell.length_b   1.000
_cell.length_c   1.000
_cell.angle_alpha   90.00
_cell.angle_beta   90.00
_cell.angle_gamma   90.00
#
_symmetry.space_group_name_H-M   'P 1'
#
loop_
_entity.id
_entity.type
_entity.pdbx_description
1 polymer ?
#
loop_
_entity_poly.entity_id
_entity_poly.type
_entity_poly.pdbx_seq_one_letter_code
_entity_poly.pdbx_strand_id
1 'polypeptide(L)'
;MKYSFEARAEARENRQNIIDTKVSRAIEGLEACIDRAIEKGYFVSIVNLSEFLKDFDTEIKEEITKHLSMYGYNVKWCNSTITVSFEGD
;
A
#
# COMPACT_ATOMS: atom_id res chain seq x y z
N MET A 1 35.96 4.33 6.21
CA MET A 1 34.86 3.72 6.98
C MET A 1 33.93 4.83 7.49
N LYS A 2 32.63 4.63 7.37
CA LYS A 2 31.66 5.61 7.84
C LYS A 2 31.45 5.52 9.35
N TYR A 3 31.18 6.65 9.97
CA TYR A 3 30.76 6.65 11.36
C TYR A 3 29.37 6.01 11.48
N SER A 4 29.07 5.44 12.64
CA SER A 4 27.79 4.75 12.83
C SER A 4 26.57 5.64 12.62
N PHE A 5 26.66 6.93 12.95
CA PHE A 5 25.55 7.85 12.72
C PHE A 5 25.33 8.13 11.23
N GLU A 6 26.38 8.17 10.43
CA GLU A 6 26.27 8.32 8.98
C GLU A 6 25.65 7.09 8.34
N ALA A 7 26.10 5.90 8.75
CA ALA A 7 25.54 4.64 8.25
C ALA A 7 24.06 4.54 8.61
N ARG A 8 23.68 4.95 9.81
CA ARG A 8 22.30 4.94 10.28
C ARG A 8 21.43 5.89 9.45
N ALA A 9 21.94 7.09 9.19
CA ALA A 9 21.21 8.08 8.38
C ALA A 9 20.97 7.58 6.95
N GLU A 10 21.99 7.00 6.32
CA GLU A 10 21.85 6.44 4.97
C GLU A 10 20.91 5.25 4.96
N ALA A 11 20.99 4.38 5.97
CA ALA A 11 20.08 3.24 6.07
C ALA A 11 18.63 3.67 6.21
N ARG A 12 18.36 4.71 6.99
CA ARG A 12 17.01 5.25 7.14
C ARG A 12 16.49 5.83 5.84
N GLU A 13 17.32 6.57 5.12
CA GLU A 13 16.95 7.16 3.83
C GLU A 13 16.65 6.07 2.80
N ASN A 14 17.52 5.06 2.71
CA ASN A 14 17.34 3.94 1.79
C ASN A 14 16.09 3.12 2.13
N ARG A 15 15.84 2.91 3.42
CA ARG A 15 14.64 2.20 3.87
C ARG A 15 13.38 2.95 3.47
N GLN A 16 13.36 4.27 3.65
CA GLN A 16 12.22 5.09 3.27
C GLN A 16 11.99 5.05 1.76
N ASN A 17 13.04 5.11 0.96
CA ASN A 17 12.96 5.01 -0.49
C ASN A 17 12.38 3.65 -0.93
N ILE A 18 12.79 2.57 -0.28
CA ILE A 18 12.26 1.23 -0.57
C ILE A 18 10.78 1.15 -0.23
N ILE A 19 10.39 1.68 0.92
CA ILE A 19 8.99 1.71 1.36
C ILE A 19 8.15 2.51 0.37
N ASP A 20 8.60 3.71 0.00
CA ASP A 20 7.89 4.58 -0.93
C ASP A 20 7.69 3.90 -2.29
N THR A 21 8.71 3.22 -2.79
CA THR A 21 8.64 2.48 -4.05
C THR A 21 7.62 1.35 -3.98
N LYS A 22 7.64 0.57 -2.90
CA LYS A 22 6.70 -0.53 -2.70
C LYS A 22 5.26 -0.02 -2.56
N VAL A 23 5.07 1.04 -1.79
CA VAL A 23 3.76 1.66 -1.61
C VAL A 23 3.22 2.17 -2.94
N SER A 24 4.02 2.88 -3.72
CA SER A 24 3.63 3.40 -5.03
C SER A 24 3.19 2.28 -5.97
N ARG A 25 3.95 1.18 -6.01
CA ARG A 25 3.62 0.03 -6.83
C ARG A 25 2.30 -0.62 -6.40
N ALA A 26 2.11 -0.76 -5.09
CA ALA A 26 0.87 -1.33 -4.55
C ALA A 26 -0.33 -0.44 -4.87
N ILE A 27 -0.18 0.87 -4.72
CA ILE A 27 -1.25 1.83 -5.01
C ILE A 27 -1.63 1.79 -6.49
N GLU A 28 -0.66 1.72 -7.40
CA GLU A 28 -0.95 1.59 -8.84
C GLU A 28 -1.77 0.35 -9.13
N GLY A 29 -1.39 -0.79 -8.55
CA GLY A 29 -2.13 -2.04 -8.70
C GLY A 29 -3.52 -1.96 -8.13
N LEU A 30 -3.66 -1.34 -6.96
CA LEU A 30 -4.96 -1.16 -6.31
C LEU A 30 -5.86 -0.22 -7.09
N GLU A 31 -5.32 0.86 -7.64
CA GLU A 31 -6.08 1.78 -8.49
C GLU A 31 -6.66 1.07 -9.71
N ALA A 32 -5.86 0.22 -10.35
CA ALA A 32 -6.32 -0.56 -11.50
C ALA A 32 -7.45 -1.50 -11.09
N CYS A 33 -7.36 -2.15 -9.93
CA CYS A 33 -8.40 -3.03 -9.42
C CYS A 33 -9.67 -2.27 -9.05
N ILE A 34 -9.52 -1.09 -8.45
CA ILE A 34 -10.65 -0.22 -8.09
C ILE A 34 -11.36 0.25 -9.36
N ASP A 35 -10.62 0.69 -10.37
CA ASP A 35 -11.19 1.14 -11.64
C ASP A 35 -11.98 0.02 -12.30
N ARG A 36 -11.45 -1.20 -12.24
CA ARG A 36 -12.13 -2.37 -12.79
C ARG A 36 -13.44 -2.66 -12.03
N ALA A 37 -13.42 -2.53 -10.70
CA ALA A 37 -14.62 -2.69 -9.89
C ALA A 37 -15.67 -1.62 -10.23
N ILE A 38 -15.24 -0.38 -10.41
CA ILE A 38 -16.12 0.72 -10.81
C ILE A 38 -16.79 0.42 -12.15
N GLU A 39 -16.03 -0.04 -13.12
CA GLU A 39 -16.57 -0.40 -14.45
C GLU A 39 -17.64 -1.47 -14.37
N LYS A 40 -17.50 -2.41 -13.43
CA LYS A 40 -18.46 -3.50 -13.23
C LYS A 40 -19.61 -3.12 -12.29
N GLY A 41 -19.59 -1.92 -11.71
CA GLY A 41 -20.63 -1.45 -10.79
C GLY A 41 -20.49 -1.99 -9.38
N TYR A 42 -19.33 -2.47 -8.99
CA TYR A 42 -19.07 -2.94 -7.63
C TYR A 42 -18.61 -1.78 -6.74
N PHE A 43 -18.88 -1.87 -5.45
CA PHE A 43 -18.48 -0.86 -4.46
C PHE A 43 -17.34 -1.33 -3.58
N VAL A 44 -16.75 -2.47 -3.91
CA VAL A 44 -15.68 -3.07 -3.13
C VAL A 44 -14.69 -3.75 -4.08
N SER A 45 -13.42 -3.72 -3.72
CA SER A 45 -12.37 -4.43 -4.43
C SER A 45 -11.59 -5.24 -3.40
N ILE A 46 -11.41 -6.53 -3.65
CA ILE A 46 -10.65 -7.42 -2.79
C ILE A 46 -9.41 -7.85 -3.56
N VAL A 47 -8.24 -7.56 -3.02
CA VAL A 47 -6.98 -7.77 -3.72
C VAL A 47 -6.00 -8.50 -2.82
N ASN A 48 -5.33 -9.51 -3.36
CA ASN A 48 -4.22 -10.14 -2.67
C ASN A 48 -2.95 -9.35 -2.99
N LEU A 49 -2.42 -8.64 -2.00
CA LEU A 49 -1.28 -7.75 -2.19
C LEU A 49 -0.01 -8.49 -2.61
N SER A 50 0.09 -9.78 -2.30
CA SER A 50 1.25 -10.58 -2.69
C SER A 50 1.39 -10.72 -4.21
N GLU A 51 0.35 -10.40 -4.97
CA GLU A 51 0.42 -10.36 -6.44
C GLU A 51 1.26 -9.18 -6.92
N PHE A 52 1.35 -8.12 -6.13
CA PHE A 52 2.08 -6.90 -6.49
C PHE A 52 3.42 -6.80 -5.78
N LEU A 53 3.51 -7.32 -4.56
CA LEU A 53 4.70 -7.22 -3.72
C LEU A 53 5.05 -8.60 -3.19
N LYS A 54 6.33 -8.95 -3.28
CA LYS A 54 6.81 -10.22 -2.71
C LYS A 54 6.87 -10.16 -1.20
N ASP A 55 7.41 -9.05 -0.70
CA ASP A 55 7.56 -8.82 0.74
C ASP A 55 6.96 -7.49 1.13
N PHE A 56 6.11 -7.52 2.13
CA PHE A 56 5.58 -6.29 2.72
C PHE A 56 5.33 -6.54 4.20
N ASP A 57 5.61 -5.52 4.99
CA ASP A 57 5.45 -5.58 6.44
C ASP A 57 4.30 -4.68 6.90
N THR A 58 4.11 -4.59 8.21
CA THR A 58 3.07 -3.77 8.81
C THR A 58 3.22 -2.30 8.42
N GLU A 59 4.45 -1.81 8.32
CA GLU A 59 4.72 -0.42 7.97
C GLU A 59 4.19 -0.08 6.57
N ILE A 60 4.42 -0.99 5.61
CA ILE A 60 3.91 -0.81 4.25
C ILE A 60 2.39 -0.85 4.23
N LYS A 61 1.77 -1.76 4.98
CA LYS A 61 0.30 -1.83 5.11
C LYS A 61 -0.27 -0.54 5.67
N GLU A 62 0.36 0.02 6.70
CA GLU A 62 -0.06 1.29 7.31
C GLU A 62 0.01 2.44 6.33
N GLU A 63 1.08 2.54 5.55
CA GLU A 63 1.23 3.59 4.54
C GLU A 63 0.18 3.46 3.43
N ILE A 64 -0.08 2.25 2.97
CA ILE A 64 -1.13 2.01 1.97
C ILE A 64 -2.50 2.41 2.52
N THR A 65 -2.81 2.00 3.75
CA THR A 65 -4.07 2.32 4.41
C THR A 65 -4.23 3.82 4.55
N LYS A 66 -3.18 4.52 4.99
CA LYS A 66 -3.17 5.96 5.14
C LYS A 66 -3.46 6.66 3.81
N HIS A 67 -2.79 6.21 2.75
CA HIS A 67 -2.96 6.78 1.42
C HIS A 67 -4.41 6.63 0.94
N LEU A 68 -4.96 5.43 1.03
CA LEU A 68 -6.34 5.17 0.60
C LEU A 68 -7.35 5.90 1.46
N SER A 69 -7.11 5.98 2.76
CA SER A 69 -8.01 6.70 3.68
C SER A 69 -8.08 8.19 3.37
N MET A 70 -6.99 8.77 2.89
CA MET A 70 -6.98 10.19 2.48
C MET A 70 -7.94 10.46 1.33
N TYR A 71 -8.23 9.46 0.50
CA TYR A 71 -9.17 9.59 -0.60
C TYR A 71 -10.58 9.09 -0.24
N GLY A 72 -10.81 8.77 1.04
CA GLY A 72 -12.14 8.39 1.51
C GLY A 72 -12.47 6.91 1.42
N TYR A 73 -11.53 6.07 1.07
CA TYR A 73 -11.75 4.63 1.01
C TYR A 73 -11.70 4.00 2.40
N ASN A 74 -12.52 2.98 2.61
CA ASN A 74 -12.45 2.14 3.81
C ASN A 74 -11.57 0.93 3.48
N VAL A 75 -10.64 0.62 4.36
CA VAL A 75 -9.65 -0.43 4.13
C VAL A 75 -9.68 -1.44 5.26
N LYS A 76 -9.73 -2.71 4.89
CA LYS A 76 -9.63 -3.83 5.85
C LYS A 76 -8.57 -4.79 5.36
N TRP A 77 -7.81 -5.33 6.30
CA TRP A 77 -6.75 -6.29 6.00
C TRP A 77 -7.08 -7.66 6.57
N CYS A 78 -6.79 -8.69 5.80
CA CYS A 78 -6.83 -10.06 6.27
C CYS A 78 -5.59 -10.76 5.71
N ASN A 79 -4.57 -10.91 6.55
CA ASN A 79 -3.24 -11.40 6.14
C ASN A 79 -2.68 -10.54 5.01
N SER A 80 -2.49 -11.10 3.82
CA SER A 80 -1.98 -10.36 2.66
C SER A 80 -3.09 -9.83 1.74
N THR A 81 -4.35 -10.03 2.13
CA THR A 81 -5.49 -9.58 1.34
C THR A 81 -6.02 -8.25 1.87
N ILE A 82 -6.19 -7.29 0.99
CA ILE A 82 -6.75 -6.00 1.31
C ILE A 82 -8.14 -5.89 0.70
N THR A 83 -9.10 -5.43 1.50
CA THR A 83 -10.45 -5.13 1.03
C THR A 83 -10.61 -3.62 1.06
N VAL A 84 -10.81 -3.03 -0.11
CA VAL A 84 -11.00 -1.59 -0.27
C VAL A 84 -12.46 -1.35 -0.62
N SER A 85 -13.15 -0.61 0.24
CA SER A 85 -14.56 -0.29 0.05
C SER A 85 -14.71 1.20 -0.22
N PHE A 86 -15.52 1.52 -1.19
CA PHE A 86 -15.83 2.92 -1.54
C PHE A 86 -17.33 3.17 -1.63
N GLU A 87 -18.11 2.32 -0.98
CA GLU A 87 -19.53 2.54 -0.81
C GLU A 87 -19.72 3.69 0.18
N GLY A 88 -20.38 4.74 -0.23
CA GLY A 88 -20.64 5.89 0.61
C GLY A 88 -21.69 5.60 1.66
N ASP A 89 -21.69 6.39 2.72
CA ASP A 89 -22.67 6.29 3.81
C ASP A 89 -24.08 6.64 3.34
#